data_4dc0c6ebb3b90dc890c6b206ebda49ad
#
_entry.id   4dc0c6ebb3b90dc890c6b206ebda49ad
#
_cell.length_a   1.000
_cell.length_b   1.000
_cell.length_c   1.000
_cell.angle_alpha   90.00
_cell.angle_beta   90.00
_cell.angle_gamma   90.00
#
_symmetry.space_group_name_H-M   'P 1'
#
loop_
_entity.id
_entity.type
_entity.pdbx_description
1 polymer ?
#
loop_
_entity_poly.entity_id
_entity_poly.type
_entity_poly.pdbx_seq_one_letter_code
_entity_poly.pdbx_strand_id
1 'polypeptide(L)'
;MEQILNHVNQALTVYNIALDDMEVSKEFNDVCKDWNDVVKTTIKPINFLIIGEATTCSANYFYKLKANTTSFLDPSHFNKDSKSELIDFFKKEGILVFDLYPLPLPTFIYDNVKFDCTNSQYKMALEKYYEKLDLLITKETIIVQRYSKLYSAKKKRCEWTIFMQKIGRQVRDFETIAGKGMQANEEKIKTIFL
;
A
#
# COMPACT_ATOMS: atom_id res chain seq x y z
N MET A 1 9.80 4.08 13.18
CA MET A 1 8.72 5.06 12.89
C MET A 1 9.26 6.48 12.91
N GLU A 2 9.80 6.93 14.01
CA GLU A 2 10.40 8.27 14.19
C GLU A 2 11.40 8.64 13.07
N GLN A 3 12.23 7.71 12.63
CA GLN A 3 13.16 7.94 11.52
C GLN A 3 12.48 8.20 10.18
N ILE A 4 11.35 7.54 9.88
CA ILE A 4 10.56 7.80 8.67
C ILE A 4 9.96 9.20 8.74
N LEU A 5 9.34 9.55 9.87
CA LEU A 5 8.74 10.87 10.09
C LEU A 5 9.79 11.98 9.98
N ASN A 6 10.94 11.82 10.62
CA ASN A 6 12.03 12.79 10.55
C ASN A 6 12.52 13.00 9.11
N HIS A 7 12.66 11.92 8.34
CA HIS A 7 13.08 12.03 6.95
C HIS A 7 12.03 12.73 6.09
N VAL A 8 10.75 12.40 6.29
CA VAL A 8 9.64 13.07 5.59
C VAL A 8 9.60 14.55 5.93
N ASN A 9 9.71 14.92 7.20
CA ASN A 9 9.73 16.32 7.63
C ASN A 9 10.90 17.10 7.01
N GLN A 10 12.10 16.51 6.96
CA GLN A 10 13.24 17.12 6.27
C GLN A 10 12.97 17.32 4.78
N ALA A 11 12.38 16.34 4.11
CA ALA A 11 12.03 16.45 2.70
C ALA A 11 10.95 17.54 2.46
N LEU A 12 9.97 17.65 3.34
CA LEU A 12 8.88 18.63 3.22
C LEU A 12 9.30 20.05 3.55
N THR A 13 10.28 20.24 4.43
CA THR A 13 10.85 21.56 4.75
C THR A 13 11.37 22.27 3.48
N VAL A 14 11.92 21.51 2.52
CA VAL A 14 12.38 22.06 1.23
C VAL A 14 11.22 22.70 0.44
N TYR A 15 9.99 22.26 0.67
CA TYR A 15 8.79 22.77 0.00
C TYR A 15 7.98 23.74 0.86
N ASN A 16 8.51 24.19 2.01
CA ASN A 16 7.81 25.02 3.00
C ASN A 16 6.48 24.41 3.47
N ILE A 17 6.41 23.09 3.56
CA ILE A 17 5.24 22.37 4.05
C ILE A 17 5.54 21.93 5.48
N ALA A 18 4.77 22.46 6.43
CA ALA A 18 4.75 21.97 7.80
C ALA A 18 3.72 20.87 7.92
N LEU A 19 4.12 19.67 8.37
CA LEU A 19 3.20 18.65 8.82
C LEU A 19 3.03 18.77 10.32
N ASP A 20 1.81 18.60 10.80
CA ASP A 20 1.60 18.34 12.21
C ASP A 20 2.09 16.93 12.52
N ASP A 21 3.26 16.83 13.14
CA ASP A 21 3.90 15.56 13.48
C ASP A 21 3.01 14.68 14.36
N MET A 22 2.17 15.27 15.20
CA MET A 22 1.25 14.53 16.06
C MET A 22 0.11 13.92 15.26
N GLU A 23 -0.46 14.65 14.31
CA GLU A 23 -1.56 14.16 13.46
C GLU A 23 -1.07 13.07 12.54
N VAL A 24 0.05 13.25 11.86
CA VAL A 24 0.67 12.24 10.97
C VAL A 24 1.05 10.99 11.75
N SER A 25 1.61 11.13 12.96
CA SER A 25 1.94 10.00 13.82
C SER A 25 0.71 9.23 14.26
N LYS A 26 -0.37 9.92 14.61
CA LYS A 26 -1.64 9.31 14.98
C LYS A 26 -2.24 8.53 13.83
N GLU A 27 -2.35 9.15 12.65
CA GLU A 27 -2.89 8.49 11.46
C GLU A 27 -2.06 7.26 11.07
N PHE A 28 -0.73 7.35 11.11
CA PHE A 28 0.14 6.21 10.87
C PHE A 28 -0.10 5.07 11.85
N ASN A 29 -0.25 5.37 13.14
CA ASN A 29 -0.51 4.38 14.16
C ASN A 29 -1.87 3.70 13.96
N ASP A 30 -2.90 4.47 13.60
CA ASP A 30 -4.23 3.95 13.31
C ASP A 30 -4.20 3.01 12.10
N VAL A 31 -3.54 3.41 11.01
CA VAL A 31 -3.35 2.56 9.82
C VAL A 31 -2.63 1.26 10.18
N CYS A 32 -1.54 1.35 10.93
CA CYS A 32 -0.79 0.16 11.35
C CYS A 32 -1.60 -0.76 12.27
N LYS A 33 -2.39 -0.19 13.16
CA LYS A 33 -3.26 -0.95 14.06
C LYS A 33 -4.32 -1.72 13.27
N ASP A 34 -5.08 -1.01 12.42
CA ASP A 34 -6.14 -1.63 11.64
C ASP A 34 -5.59 -2.72 10.71
N TRP A 35 -4.44 -2.46 10.09
CA TRP A 35 -3.77 -3.47 9.26
C TRP A 35 -3.35 -4.70 10.06
N ASN A 36 -2.74 -4.52 11.23
CA ASN A 36 -2.34 -5.62 12.10
C ASN A 36 -3.54 -6.43 12.58
N ASP A 37 -4.66 -5.79 12.87
CA ASP A 37 -5.88 -6.49 13.31
C ASP A 37 -6.50 -7.32 12.18
N VAL A 38 -6.45 -6.83 10.95
CA VAL A 38 -6.84 -7.62 9.77
C VAL A 38 -5.91 -8.81 9.57
N VAL A 39 -4.59 -8.61 9.64
CA VAL A 39 -3.61 -9.68 9.48
C VAL A 39 -3.81 -10.81 10.49
N LYS A 40 -4.16 -10.50 11.74
CA LYS A 40 -4.43 -11.53 12.76
C LYS A 40 -5.58 -12.46 12.38
N THR A 41 -6.58 -11.95 11.68
CA THR A 41 -7.82 -12.66 11.33
C THR A 41 -7.83 -13.19 9.89
N THR A 42 -6.87 -12.82 9.07
CA THR A 42 -6.74 -13.32 7.70
C THR A 42 -6.19 -14.75 7.69
N ILE A 43 -6.74 -15.60 6.83
CA ILE A 43 -6.26 -16.96 6.61
C ILE A 43 -4.80 -16.93 6.11
N LYS A 44 -4.00 -17.85 6.61
CA LYS A 44 -2.58 -18.00 6.25
C LYS A 44 -2.29 -19.39 5.71
N PRO A 45 -1.35 -19.51 4.78
CA PRO A 45 -0.58 -18.42 4.14
C PRO A 45 -1.50 -17.52 3.33
N ILE A 46 -1.08 -16.25 3.11
CA ILE A 46 -1.84 -15.36 2.23
C ILE A 46 -1.68 -15.77 0.77
N ASN A 47 -2.79 -15.77 0.04
CA ASN A 47 -2.82 -16.12 -1.36
C ASN A 47 -2.46 -14.93 -2.25
N PHE A 48 -2.93 -13.74 -1.88
CA PHE A 48 -2.75 -12.52 -2.67
C PHE A 48 -2.28 -11.35 -1.80
N LEU A 49 -1.32 -10.59 -2.32
CA LEU A 49 -0.91 -9.32 -1.77
C LEU A 49 -1.18 -8.20 -2.79
N ILE A 50 -2.18 -7.37 -2.53
CA ILE A 50 -2.51 -6.22 -3.37
C ILE A 50 -1.66 -5.04 -2.94
N ILE A 51 -0.83 -4.51 -3.84
CA ILE A 51 0.04 -3.39 -3.56
C ILE A 51 -0.63 -2.08 -3.96
N GLY A 52 -0.87 -1.23 -2.96
CA GLY A 52 -1.26 0.16 -3.10
C GLY A 52 -0.04 1.08 -3.14
N GLU A 53 -0.29 2.35 -3.39
CA GLU A 53 0.77 3.37 -3.45
C GLU A 53 1.03 3.98 -2.08
N ALA A 54 0.02 4.63 -1.52
CA ALA A 54 0.07 5.29 -0.22
C ALA A 54 -1.33 5.53 0.30
N THR A 55 -1.43 5.67 1.60
CA THR A 55 -2.61 6.22 2.26
C THR A 55 -2.69 7.72 1.98
N THR A 56 -3.87 8.24 1.67
CA THR A 56 -4.05 9.69 1.52
C THR A 56 -4.23 10.37 2.87
N CYS A 57 -3.92 11.66 2.96
CA CYS A 57 -4.05 12.48 4.19
C CYS A 57 -5.44 12.53 4.81
N SER A 58 -6.48 12.22 4.06
CA SER A 58 -7.84 12.11 4.59
C SER A 58 -8.09 10.76 5.25
N ALA A 59 -7.03 10.02 5.55
CA ALA A 59 -7.06 8.68 6.10
C ALA A 59 -7.97 7.72 5.29
N ASN A 60 -8.00 7.90 3.98
CA ASN A 60 -8.69 6.98 3.06
C ASN A 60 -7.78 5.81 2.74
N TYR A 61 -7.60 4.92 3.69
CA TYR A 61 -6.94 3.65 3.45
C TYR A 61 -7.97 2.51 3.42
N PHE A 62 -7.58 1.43 2.79
CA PHE A 62 -8.52 0.36 2.47
C PHE A 62 -9.28 -0.17 3.69
N TYR A 63 -8.61 -0.41 4.81
CA TYR A 63 -9.25 -1.02 5.99
C TYR A 63 -10.06 -0.07 6.86
N LYS A 64 -10.08 1.22 6.59
CA LYS A 64 -10.95 2.17 7.29
C LYS A 64 -12.39 2.05 6.81
N LEU A 65 -13.27 1.49 7.59
CA LEU A 65 -14.66 1.20 7.20
C LEU A 65 -15.45 2.44 6.77
N LYS A 66 -15.22 3.58 7.43
CA LYS A 66 -15.92 4.85 7.14
C LYS A 66 -15.32 5.63 5.96
N ALA A 67 -14.18 5.20 5.43
CA ALA A 67 -13.60 5.86 4.28
C ALA A 67 -14.36 5.46 3.01
N ASN A 68 -14.50 6.43 2.10
CA ASN A 68 -15.03 6.14 0.77
C ASN A 68 -14.16 5.07 0.11
N THR A 69 -14.80 4.08 -0.49
CA THR A 69 -14.09 3.07 -1.28
C THR A 69 -13.36 3.76 -2.41
N THR A 70 -12.14 3.36 -2.62
CA THR A 70 -11.44 3.80 -3.81
C THR A 70 -11.98 3.03 -5.00
N SER A 71 -12.08 3.66 -6.16
CA SER A 71 -12.57 3.06 -7.40
C SER A 71 -11.91 1.73 -7.82
N PHE A 72 -10.82 1.34 -7.18
CA PHE A 72 -10.08 0.11 -7.47
C PHE A 72 -10.53 -1.11 -6.67
N LEU A 73 -10.95 -0.90 -5.44
CA LEU A 73 -11.37 -1.97 -4.53
C LEU A 73 -12.79 -1.69 -4.08
N ASP A 74 -13.65 -1.38 -5.06
CA ASP A 74 -15.07 -1.24 -4.82
C ASP A 74 -15.70 -2.61 -4.53
N PRO A 75 -16.54 -2.74 -3.51
CA PRO A 75 -17.18 -4.00 -3.18
C PRO A 75 -17.92 -4.64 -4.36
N SER A 76 -18.55 -3.85 -5.22
CA SER A 76 -19.28 -4.34 -6.38
C SER A 76 -18.43 -5.13 -7.37
N HIS A 77 -17.15 -4.80 -7.50
CA HIS A 77 -16.21 -5.55 -8.35
C HIS A 77 -15.96 -6.98 -7.86
N PHE A 78 -16.25 -7.24 -6.60
CA PHE A 78 -16.09 -8.55 -5.94
C PHE A 78 -17.44 -9.21 -5.63
N ASN A 79 -18.53 -8.73 -6.19
CA ASN A 79 -19.88 -9.19 -5.91
C ASN A 79 -20.23 -9.08 -4.41
N LYS A 80 -19.86 -7.96 -3.78
CA LYS A 80 -20.16 -7.64 -2.38
C LYS A 80 -20.99 -6.36 -2.29
N ASP A 81 -21.91 -6.32 -1.32
CA ASP A 81 -22.80 -5.18 -1.15
C ASP A 81 -22.17 -4.09 -0.27
N SER A 82 -21.17 -4.43 0.52
CA SER A 82 -20.55 -3.50 1.44
C SER A 82 -19.03 -3.70 1.57
N LYS A 83 -18.37 -2.64 2.04
CA LYS A 83 -16.93 -2.69 2.34
C LYS A 83 -16.61 -3.69 3.47
N SER A 84 -17.49 -3.85 4.44
CA SER A 84 -17.32 -4.83 5.49
C SER A 84 -17.30 -6.24 4.92
N GLU A 85 -18.25 -6.57 4.06
CA GLU A 85 -18.30 -7.87 3.39
C GLU A 85 -17.07 -8.11 2.49
N LEU A 86 -16.59 -7.06 1.81
CA LEU A 86 -15.37 -7.15 1.03
C LEU A 86 -14.15 -7.47 1.92
N ILE A 87 -14.02 -6.81 3.06
CA ILE A 87 -12.92 -7.08 4.01
C ILE A 87 -13.02 -8.49 4.56
N ASP A 88 -14.21 -8.97 4.90
CA ASP A 88 -14.40 -10.33 5.40
C ASP A 88 -14.11 -11.38 4.32
N PHE A 89 -14.51 -11.10 3.08
CA PHE A 89 -14.12 -11.91 1.92
C PHE A 89 -12.59 -11.96 1.78
N PHE A 90 -11.91 -10.81 1.84
CA PHE A 90 -10.44 -10.76 1.75
C PHE A 90 -9.77 -11.57 2.85
N LYS A 91 -10.23 -11.47 4.09
CA LYS A 91 -9.72 -12.28 5.20
C LYS A 91 -9.87 -13.78 4.95
N LYS A 92 -11.04 -14.18 4.44
CA LYS A 92 -11.37 -15.60 4.17
C LYS A 92 -10.55 -16.17 3.01
N GLU A 93 -10.30 -15.37 1.98
CA GLU A 93 -9.56 -15.81 0.78
C GLU A 93 -8.04 -15.58 0.90
N GLY A 94 -7.56 -15.11 2.05
CA GLY A 94 -6.13 -14.83 2.26
C GLY A 94 -5.62 -13.67 1.39
N ILE A 95 -6.43 -12.63 1.22
CA ILE A 95 -6.09 -11.43 0.45
C ILE A 95 -5.72 -10.31 1.41
N LEU A 96 -4.53 -9.72 1.23
CA LEU A 96 -4.11 -8.53 1.98
C LEU A 96 -3.87 -7.36 1.04
N VAL A 97 -4.23 -6.16 1.50
CA VAL A 97 -3.88 -4.88 0.85
C VAL A 97 -2.75 -4.24 1.64
N PHE A 98 -1.73 -3.81 0.95
CA PHE A 98 -0.54 -3.21 1.55
C PHE A 98 -0.09 -1.99 0.76
N ASP A 99 0.04 -0.85 1.41
CA ASP A 99 0.55 0.37 0.79
C ASP A 99 2.07 0.44 0.92
N LEU A 100 2.74 0.67 -0.21
CA LEU A 100 4.21 0.75 -0.28
C LEU A 100 4.75 1.90 0.55
N TYR A 101 4.06 3.04 0.50
CA TYR A 101 4.45 4.20 1.26
C TYR A 101 3.75 4.20 2.62
N PRO A 102 4.50 4.19 3.73
CA PRO A 102 3.94 3.92 5.05
C PRO A 102 3.19 5.10 5.68
N LEU A 103 3.23 6.28 5.07
CA LEU A 103 2.68 7.50 5.66
C LEU A 103 1.51 8.06 4.87
N PRO A 104 0.48 8.57 5.55
CA PRO A 104 -0.59 9.30 4.90
C PRO A 104 -0.10 10.68 4.47
N LEU A 105 0.19 10.85 3.19
CA LEU A 105 0.59 12.14 2.62
C LEU A 105 -0.41 12.63 1.59
N PRO A 106 -0.60 13.95 1.44
CA PRO A 106 -1.32 14.49 0.31
C PRO A 106 -0.73 14.00 -1.01
N THR A 107 -1.60 13.68 -1.96
CA THR A 107 -1.17 13.14 -3.26
C THR A 107 -0.17 14.05 -3.97
N PHE A 108 -0.35 15.37 -3.87
CA PHE A 108 0.56 16.33 -4.51
C PHE A 108 1.97 16.32 -3.87
N ILE A 109 2.08 16.09 -2.56
CA ILE A 109 3.37 15.95 -1.88
C ILE A 109 4.06 14.69 -2.36
N TYR A 110 3.31 13.59 -2.39
CA TYR A 110 3.82 12.30 -2.82
C TYR A 110 4.33 12.33 -4.26
N ASP A 111 3.68 13.06 -5.16
CA ASP A 111 4.08 13.20 -6.55
C ASP A 111 5.29 14.13 -6.76
N ASN A 112 5.49 15.09 -5.89
CA ASN A 112 6.51 16.14 -6.05
C ASN A 112 7.73 15.95 -5.15
N VAL A 113 7.59 15.32 -3.98
CA VAL A 113 8.72 15.04 -3.08
C VAL A 113 9.52 13.86 -3.63
N LYS A 114 10.77 14.10 -3.95
CA LYS A 114 11.72 13.04 -4.33
C LYS A 114 12.35 12.50 -3.05
N PHE A 115 11.88 11.36 -2.62
CA PHE A 115 12.53 10.63 -1.52
C PHE A 115 13.83 10.01 -2.04
N ASP A 116 14.93 10.35 -1.37
CA ASP A 116 16.26 9.97 -1.82
C ASP A 116 16.62 8.57 -1.30
N CYS A 117 16.77 7.61 -2.23
CA CYS A 117 17.23 6.26 -1.91
C CYS A 117 18.68 6.21 -1.41
N THR A 118 19.44 7.28 -1.55
CA THR A 118 20.82 7.34 -1.02
C THR A 118 20.83 7.59 0.47
N ASN A 119 19.72 8.08 1.04
CA ASN A 119 19.59 8.26 2.49
C ASN A 119 19.48 6.89 3.18
N SER A 120 20.55 6.50 3.86
CA SER A 120 20.64 5.20 4.52
C SER A 120 19.60 5.01 5.63
N GLN A 121 19.26 6.07 6.37
CA GLN A 121 18.26 6.02 7.45
C GLN A 121 16.87 5.76 6.90
N TYR A 122 16.50 6.44 5.82
CA TYR A 122 15.21 6.22 5.16
C TYR A 122 15.11 4.80 4.59
N LYS A 123 16.17 4.34 3.91
CA LYS A 123 16.25 2.98 3.40
C LYS A 123 16.06 1.94 4.52
N MET A 124 16.78 2.06 5.61
CA MET A 124 16.66 1.15 6.77
C MET A 124 15.25 1.19 7.38
N ALA A 125 14.64 2.36 7.45
CA ALA A 125 13.29 2.50 7.97
C ALA A 125 12.24 1.81 7.07
N LEU A 126 12.39 1.90 5.74
CA LEU A 126 11.55 1.17 4.79
C LEU A 126 11.76 -0.34 4.86
N GLU A 127 13.00 -0.80 4.92
CA GLU A 127 13.33 -2.21 5.09
C GLU A 127 12.64 -2.77 6.34
N LYS A 128 12.71 -2.04 7.46
CA LYS A 128 12.02 -2.40 8.70
C LYS A 128 10.50 -2.40 8.56
N TYR A 129 9.94 -1.47 7.81
CA TYR A 129 8.51 -1.43 7.54
C TYR A 129 8.06 -2.66 6.74
N TYR A 130 8.85 -3.08 5.75
CA TYR A 130 8.54 -4.24 4.92
C TYR A 130 8.80 -5.59 5.60
N GLU A 131 9.51 -5.64 6.73
CA GLU A 131 9.67 -6.86 7.53
C GLU A 131 8.33 -7.46 7.98
N LYS A 132 7.28 -6.64 8.05
CA LYS A 132 5.91 -7.11 8.34
C LYS A 132 5.43 -8.20 7.38
N LEU A 133 6.00 -8.24 6.19
CA LEU A 133 5.60 -9.17 5.13
C LEU A 133 6.34 -10.51 5.20
N ASP A 134 7.46 -10.59 5.93
CA ASP A 134 8.35 -11.76 5.92
C ASP A 134 7.67 -13.08 6.30
N LEU A 135 6.72 -13.02 7.25
CA LEU A 135 5.96 -14.18 7.71
C LEU A 135 4.64 -14.38 6.95
N LEU A 136 4.31 -13.50 6.03
CA LEU A 136 3.03 -13.49 5.32
C LEU A 136 3.18 -13.92 3.87
N ILE A 137 4.29 -13.53 3.22
CA ILE A 137 4.54 -13.82 1.81
C ILE A 137 5.30 -15.13 1.66
N THR A 138 4.78 -16.01 0.83
CA THR A 138 5.43 -17.24 0.38
C THR A 138 5.75 -17.14 -1.11
N LYS A 139 6.39 -18.18 -1.68
CA LYS A 139 6.64 -18.22 -3.13
C LYS A 139 5.35 -18.29 -3.94
N GLU A 140 4.32 -18.86 -3.37
CA GLU A 140 3.00 -19.06 -3.95
C GLU A 140 2.13 -17.81 -3.89
N THR A 141 2.43 -16.87 -3.00
CA THR A 141 1.66 -15.62 -2.87
C THR A 141 1.69 -14.83 -4.18
N ILE A 142 0.53 -14.56 -4.75
CA ILE A 142 0.39 -13.74 -5.96
C ILE A 142 0.47 -12.27 -5.57
N ILE A 143 1.39 -11.54 -6.18
CA ILE A 143 1.51 -10.10 -5.98
C ILE A 143 0.67 -9.38 -7.04
N VAL A 144 -0.26 -8.55 -6.59
CA VAL A 144 -1.18 -7.82 -7.45
C VAL A 144 -0.92 -6.32 -7.30
N GLN A 145 -0.54 -5.66 -8.37
CA GLN A 145 -0.40 -4.21 -8.36
C GLN A 145 -1.72 -3.53 -8.70
N ARG A 146 -2.06 -2.54 -7.89
CA ARG A 146 -3.28 -1.76 -8.05
C ARG A 146 -3.27 -0.88 -9.29
N TYR A 147 -2.12 -0.30 -9.62
CA TYR A 147 -1.94 0.61 -10.76
C TYR A 147 -0.82 0.14 -11.68
N SER A 148 -1.07 0.10 -12.97
CA SER A 148 -0.01 -0.13 -13.96
C SER A 148 1.10 0.95 -13.93
N LYS A 149 0.78 2.15 -13.44
CA LYS A 149 1.71 3.28 -13.32
C LYS A 149 2.54 3.29 -12.04
N LEU A 150 2.24 2.46 -11.06
CA LEU A 150 3.10 2.32 -9.88
C LEU A 150 4.54 2.03 -10.30
N TYR A 151 4.68 1.39 -11.44
CA TYR A 151 5.95 1.01 -12.01
C TYR A 151 6.19 1.64 -13.39
N SER A 152 6.16 2.94 -13.52
CA SER A 152 6.69 3.55 -14.74
C SER A 152 8.21 3.70 -14.61
N ALA A 153 8.95 3.28 -15.65
CA ALA A 153 10.42 3.39 -15.72
C ALA A 153 10.94 4.83 -15.51
N LYS A 154 10.09 5.82 -15.68
CA LYS A 154 10.39 7.24 -15.45
C LYS A 154 10.30 7.68 -13.99
N LYS A 155 9.64 6.89 -13.13
CA LYS A 155 9.47 7.17 -11.69
C LYS A 155 9.93 5.95 -10.88
N LYS A 156 11.21 5.56 -11.01
CA LYS A 156 11.78 4.55 -10.10
C LYS A 156 11.81 5.14 -8.70
N ARG A 157 10.79 4.83 -7.93
CA ARG A 157 10.72 5.25 -6.54
C ARG A 157 11.55 4.32 -5.68
N CYS A 158 12.13 4.88 -4.65
CA CYS A 158 12.93 4.20 -3.66
C CYS A 158 12.19 3.01 -3.06
N GLU A 159 10.94 3.22 -2.70
CA GLU A 159 10.08 2.24 -2.06
C GLU A 159 9.94 0.99 -2.92
N TRP A 160 9.72 1.15 -4.22
CA TRP A 160 9.64 0.01 -5.14
C TRP A 160 10.92 -0.79 -5.16
N THR A 161 12.07 -0.13 -5.27
CA THR A 161 13.36 -0.81 -5.35
C THR A 161 13.61 -1.62 -4.08
N ILE A 162 13.38 -1.03 -2.91
CA ILE A 162 13.58 -1.70 -1.63
C ILE A 162 12.57 -2.83 -1.44
N PHE A 163 11.29 -2.59 -1.78
CA PHE A 163 10.26 -3.61 -1.71
C PHE A 163 10.58 -4.81 -2.60
N MET A 164 10.97 -4.58 -3.86
CA MET A 164 11.33 -5.63 -4.80
C MET A 164 12.53 -6.46 -4.33
N GLN A 165 13.54 -5.78 -3.78
CA GLN A 165 14.68 -6.46 -3.17
C GLN A 165 14.25 -7.32 -1.98
N LYS A 166 13.37 -6.78 -1.14
CA LYS A 166 12.86 -7.47 0.05
C LYS A 166 12.08 -8.74 -0.29
N ILE A 167 11.18 -8.68 -1.25
CA ILE A 167 10.37 -9.85 -1.65
C ILE A 167 11.07 -10.80 -2.62
N GLY A 168 12.23 -10.40 -3.17
CA GLY A 168 13.02 -11.23 -4.10
C GLY A 168 12.32 -11.53 -5.44
N ARG A 169 11.43 -10.65 -5.90
CA ARG A 169 10.64 -10.84 -7.13
C ARG A 169 10.83 -9.69 -8.11
N GLN A 170 10.42 -9.90 -9.35
CA GLN A 170 10.43 -8.88 -10.39
C GLN A 170 9.01 -8.43 -10.72
N VAL A 171 8.84 -7.17 -11.13
CA VAL A 171 7.51 -6.60 -11.48
C VAL A 171 6.80 -7.36 -12.58
N ARG A 172 7.53 -7.96 -13.52
CA ARG A 172 6.94 -8.80 -14.59
C ARG A 172 6.17 -10.01 -14.05
N ASP A 173 6.45 -10.39 -12.80
CA ASP A 173 5.81 -11.53 -12.14
C ASP A 173 4.54 -11.09 -11.38
N PHE A 174 4.13 -9.80 -11.50
CA PHE A 174 2.98 -9.25 -10.81
C PHE A 174 1.75 -9.22 -11.69
N GLU A 175 0.63 -9.62 -11.13
CA GLU A 175 -0.67 -9.37 -11.73
C GLU A 175 -1.06 -7.90 -11.62
N THR A 176 -1.96 -7.43 -12.49
CA THR A 176 -2.46 -6.05 -12.44
C THR A 176 -3.97 -6.01 -12.63
N ILE A 177 -4.65 -5.32 -11.71
CA ILE A 177 -6.07 -5.07 -11.79
C ILE A 177 -6.42 -3.74 -12.48
N ALA A 178 -5.41 -2.99 -12.91
CA ALA A 178 -5.63 -1.74 -13.62
C ALA A 178 -6.13 -1.97 -15.05
N GLY A 179 -7.15 -1.21 -15.42
CA GLY A 179 -7.62 -1.04 -16.79
C GLY A 179 -6.96 0.16 -17.49
N LYS A 180 -7.64 0.69 -18.52
CA LYS A 180 -7.21 1.94 -19.17
C LYS A 180 -7.33 3.11 -18.19
N GLY A 181 -6.27 3.87 -18.05
CA GLY A 181 -6.22 4.97 -17.08
C GLY A 181 -5.99 4.48 -15.64
N MET A 182 -6.76 5.04 -14.71
CA MET A 182 -6.73 4.69 -13.28
C MET A 182 -7.95 3.90 -12.83
N GLN A 183 -8.75 3.40 -13.78
CA GLN A 183 -9.94 2.63 -13.47
C GLN A 183 -9.60 1.16 -13.20
N ALA A 184 -10.36 0.53 -12.33
CA ALA A 184 -10.31 -0.91 -12.14
C ALA A 184 -10.80 -1.64 -13.41
N ASN A 185 -10.19 -2.76 -13.70
CA ASN A 185 -10.69 -3.67 -14.72
C ASN A 185 -11.44 -4.81 -14.05
N GLU A 186 -12.75 -4.79 -14.11
CA GLU A 186 -13.62 -5.74 -13.44
C GLU A 186 -13.38 -7.19 -13.93
N GLU A 187 -13.14 -7.39 -15.23
CA GLU A 187 -12.83 -8.71 -15.77
C GLU A 187 -11.53 -9.29 -15.19
N LYS A 188 -10.49 -8.43 -15.07
CA LYS A 188 -9.24 -8.87 -14.44
C LYS A 188 -9.43 -9.19 -12.97
N ILE A 189 -10.21 -8.39 -12.24
CA ILE A 189 -10.52 -8.65 -10.84
C ILE A 189 -11.21 -10.01 -10.72
N LYS A 190 -12.22 -10.28 -11.54
CA LYS A 190 -12.91 -11.57 -11.55
C LYS A 190 -11.98 -12.73 -11.90
N THR A 191 -11.11 -12.55 -12.89
CA THR A 191 -10.17 -13.60 -13.30
C THR A 191 -9.13 -13.94 -12.23
N ILE A 192 -8.71 -12.93 -11.44
CA ILE A 192 -7.65 -13.11 -10.43
C ILE A 192 -8.21 -13.63 -9.10
N PHE A 193 -9.39 -13.14 -8.69
CA PHE A 193 -9.87 -13.33 -7.31
C PHE A 193 -11.15 -14.15 -7.19
N LEU A 194 -11.88 -14.37 -8.27
CA LEU A 194 -13.16 -15.10 -8.29
C LEU A 194 -13.10 -16.31 -9.21
#